data_b141ac501feafb59df9c16763d76a18b
#
_entry.id   b141ac501feafb59df9c16763d76a18b
#
_cell.length_a   1.000
_cell.length_b   1.000
_cell.length_c   1.000
_cell.angle_alpha   90.00
_cell.angle_beta   90.00
_cell.angle_gamma   90.00
#
_symmetry.space_group_name_H-M   'P 1'
#
loop_
_entity.id
_entity.type
_entity.pdbx_description
1 polymer ?
#
loop_
_entity_poly.entity_id
_entity_poly.type
_entity_poly.pdbx_seq_one_letter_code
_entity_poly.pdbx_strand_id
1 'polypeptide(L)'
;MSDYSSGYNFGGAAADSGSKKQEVMDKVRSELALANAQELINKINEKCYEKCVPKPGSSLSSGEQACLSKCMDRYMEAWNVVSRAYVSRIQRESANQSFGGSM
;
A
#
# COMPACT_ATOMS: atom_id res chain seq x y z
N MET A 1 -10.03 -2.23 -6.30
CA MET A 1 -9.48 -0.94 -6.70
C MET A 1 -10.53 0.04 -7.13
N SER A 2 -11.49 -0.45 -7.87
CA SER A 2 -12.56 0.43 -8.33
C SER A 2 -13.43 0.93 -7.19
N ASP A 3 -13.33 0.33 -6.05
CA ASP A 3 -14.17 0.71 -4.94
C ASP A 3 -13.87 2.08 -4.40
N TYR A 4 -12.70 2.57 -4.71
CA TYR A 4 -12.33 3.87 -4.21
C TYR A 4 -13.17 4.98 -4.79
N SER A 5 -13.59 4.82 -6.01
CA SER A 5 -14.30 5.90 -6.64
C SER A 5 -15.77 5.92 -6.29
N SER A 6 -16.30 4.85 -5.77
CA SER A 6 -17.73 4.80 -5.53
C SER A 6 -18.15 5.54 -4.29
N GLY A 7 -17.23 5.91 -3.45
CA GLY A 7 -17.57 6.56 -2.20
C GLY A 7 -17.68 8.06 -2.25
N TYR A 8 -17.47 8.67 -3.40
CA TYR A 8 -17.31 10.10 -3.39
C TYR A 8 -18.52 10.88 -3.80
N ASN A 9 -19.48 10.24 -4.35
CA ASN A 9 -20.46 10.94 -5.09
C ASN A 9 -21.61 11.49 -4.31
N PHE A 10 -21.81 11.03 -3.16
CA PHE A 10 -22.98 11.49 -2.46
C PHE A 10 -22.60 12.60 -1.53
N GLY A 11 -23.57 13.25 -1.07
CA GLY A 11 -23.35 14.31 -0.13
C GLY A 11 -23.00 15.62 -0.75
N GLY A 12 -22.84 15.63 -2.05
CA GLY A 12 -22.51 16.87 -2.69
C GLY A 12 -23.54 17.93 -2.49
N ALA A 13 -24.73 17.53 -2.23
CA ALA A 13 -25.80 18.48 -2.08
C ALA A 13 -25.58 19.43 -0.94
N ALA A 14 -25.11 18.93 0.12
CA ALA A 14 -24.90 19.79 1.27
C ALA A 14 -23.70 20.69 1.12
N ALA A 15 -23.03 20.52 0.12
CA ALA A 15 -21.90 21.28 -0.36
C ALA A 15 -21.54 22.47 0.50
N ASP A 16 -21.13 22.29 1.65
CA ASP A 16 -20.57 23.36 2.40
C ASP A 16 -19.09 23.08 2.58
N SER A 17 -18.46 23.82 3.44
CA SER A 17 -17.04 23.70 3.66
C SER A 17 -16.67 22.32 4.20
N GLY A 18 -17.56 21.70 4.97
CA GLY A 18 -17.33 20.35 5.48
C GLY A 18 -17.28 19.32 4.39
N SER A 19 -18.19 19.44 3.43
CA SER A 19 -18.26 18.52 2.31
C SER A 19 -17.03 18.64 1.43
N LYS A 20 -16.60 19.84 1.15
CA LYS A 20 -15.40 20.08 0.36
C LYS A 20 -14.15 19.58 1.06
N LYS A 21 -14.09 19.76 2.35
CA LYS A 21 -12.99 19.27 3.14
C LYS A 21 -12.88 17.75 3.05
N GLN A 22 -14.00 17.07 3.18
CA GLN A 22 -14.06 15.63 3.08
C GLN A 22 -13.60 15.17 1.71
N GLU A 23 -14.04 15.86 0.68
CA GLU A 23 -13.67 15.55 -0.69
C GLU A 23 -12.16 15.63 -0.89
N VAL A 24 -11.54 16.69 -0.38
CA VAL A 24 -10.10 16.87 -0.49
C VAL A 24 -9.37 15.79 0.29
N MET A 25 -9.85 15.46 1.47
CA MET A 25 -9.22 14.40 2.27
C MET A 25 -9.30 13.05 1.59
N ASP A 26 -10.44 12.75 0.98
CA ASP A 26 -10.60 11.50 0.25
C ASP A 26 -9.68 11.43 -0.94
N LYS A 27 -9.51 12.54 -1.63
CA LYS A 27 -8.61 12.61 -2.76
C LYS A 27 -7.16 12.40 -2.34
N VAL A 28 -6.75 13.03 -1.26
CA VAL A 28 -5.39 12.86 -0.74
C VAL A 28 -5.15 11.41 -0.33
N ARG A 29 -6.12 10.81 0.34
CA ARG A 29 -6.02 9.41 0.72
C ARG A 29 -5.86 8.49 -0.47
N SER A 30 -6.65 8.75 -1.50
CA SER A 30 -6.59 7.98 -2.73
C SER A 30 -5.23 8.11 -3.40
N GLU A 31 -4.72 9.31 -3.46
CA GLU A 31 -3.41 9.55 -4.07
C GLU A 31 -2.29 8.88 -3.29
N LEU A 32 -2.36 8.93 -1.97
CA LEU A 32 -1.37 8.26 -1.12
C LEU A 32 -1.43 6.76 -1.29
N ALA A 33 -2.62 6.20 -1.37
CA ALA A 33 -2.77 4.77 -1.56
C ALA A 33 -2.16 4.34 -2.89
N LEU A 34 -2.38 5.12 -3.93
CA LEU A 34 -1.83 4.83 -5.24
C LEU A 34 -0.30 4.93 -5.23
N ALA A 35 0.22 5.98 -4.62
CA ALA A 35 1.67 6.15 -4.52
C ALA A 35 2.31 5.01 -3.75
N ASN A 36 1.68 4.59 -2.67
CA ASN A 36 2.19 3.48 -1.89
C ASN A 36 2.16 2.17 -2.67
N ALA A 37 1.09 1.95 -3.43
CA ALA A 37 0.99 0.76 -4.26
C ALA A 37 2.06 0.74 -5.34
N GLN A 38 2.32 1.88 -5.95
CA GLN A 38 3.37 1.98 -6.97
C GLN A 38 4.74 1.71 -6.37
N GLU A 39 5.01 2.25 -5.20
CA GLU A 39 6.28 2.00 -4.55
C GLU A 39 6.44 0.54 -4.19
N LEU A 40 5.38 -0.10 -3.71
CA LEU A 40 5.41 -1.52 -3.40
C LEU A 40 5.73 -2.34 -4.64
N ILE A 41 5.06 -2.04 -5.76
CA ILE A 41 5.30 -2.74 -7.01
C ILE A 41 6.74 -2.55 -7.45
N ASN A 42 7.26 -1.34 -7.35
CA ASN A 42 8.65 -1.06 -7.73
C ASN A 42 9.62 -1.85 -6.87
N LYS A 43 9.37 -1.93 -5.59
CA LYS A 43 10.21 -2.70 -4.68
C LYS A 43 10.17 -4.19 -4.99
N ILE A 44 8.99 -4.72 -5.25
CA ILE A 44 8.85 -6.12 -5.61
C ILE A 44 9.61 -6.40 -6.90
N ASN A 45 9.42 -5.55 -7.90
CA ASN A 45 10.11 -5.72 -9.17
C ASN A 45 11.63 -5.71 -8.97
N GLU A 46 12.13 -4.74 -8.24
CA GLU A 46 13.55 -4.62 -8.02
C GLU A 46 14.13 -5.84 -7.31
N LYS A 47 13.51 -6.21 -6.20
CA LYS A 47 14.06 -7.29 -5.38
C LYS A 47 13.92 -8.65 -6.04
N CYS A 48 12.76 -8.91 -6.64
CA CYS A 48 12.55 -10.20 -7.27
C CYS A 48 13.33 -10.34 -8.56
N TYR A 49 13.46 -9.26 -9.30
CA TYR A 49 14.25 -9.31 -10.52
C TYR A 49 15.71 -9.61 -10.21
N GLU A 50 16.27 -8.95 -9.20
CA GLU A 50 17.65 -9.20 -8.80
C GLU A 50 17.87 -10.66 -8.45
N LYS A 51 16.93 -11.26 -7.73
CA LYS A 51 17.09 -12.63 -7.27
C LYS A 51 16.87 -13.65 -8.37
N CYS A 52 15.91 -13.39 -9.24
CA CYS A 52 15.48 -14.39 -10.19
C CYS A 52 16.15 -14.28 -11.54
N VAL A 53 16.63 -13.10 -11.90
CA VAL A 53 17.23 -12.86 -13.20
C VAL A 53 18.61 -12.23 -13.04
N PRO A 54 19.56 -12.96 -12.48
CA PRO A 54 20.90 -12.39 -12.28
C PRO A 54 21.63 -12.15 -13.59
N LYS A 55 21.29 -12.90 -14.65
CA LYS A 55 21.89 -12.70 -15.97
C LYS A 55 20.79 -12.54 -16.99
N PRO A 56 20.39 -11.30 -17.27
CA PRO A 56 19.31 -11.08 -18.22
C PRO A 56 19.69 -11.53 -19.62
N GLY A 57 18.81 -12.27 -20.25
CA GLY A 57 18.95 -12.66 -21.65
C GLY A 57 17.97 -11.88 -22.50
N SER A 58 17.71 -12.41 -23.69
CA SER A 58 16.77 -11.76 -24.60
C SER A 58 15.32 -11.98 -24.20
N SER A 59 15.06 -13.00 -23.41
CA SER A 59 13.72 -13.30 -22.93
C SER A 59 13.80 -14.02 -21.61
N LEU A 60 12.68 -14.07 -20.89
CA LEU A 60 12.62 -14.78 -19.62
C LEU A 60 12.39 -16.27 -19.88
N SER A 61 13.20 -17.09 -19.23
CA SER A 61 12.99 -18.53 -19.27
C SER A 61 11.80 -18.90 -18.38
N SER A 62 11.29 -20.11 -18.55
CA SER A 62 10.20 -20.58 -17.72
C SER A 62 10.61 -20.68 -16.25
N GLY A 63 11.86 -21.02 -15.98
CA GLY A 63 12.39 -21.04 -14.62
C GLY A 63 12.43 -19.66 -14.00
N GLU A 64 12.85 -18.67 -14.77
CA GLU A 64 12.87 -17.30 -14.31
C GLU A 64 11.47 -16.79 -14.02
N GLN A 65 10.52 -17.11 -14.88
CA GLN A 65 9.14 -16.72 -14.67
C GLN A 65 8.56 -17.36 -13.41
N ALA A 66 8.83 -18.61 -13.20
CA ALA A 66 8.38 -19.30 -11.99
C ALA A 66 9.01 -18.69 -10.74
N CYS A 67 10.29 -18.37 -10.82
CA CYS A 67 10.99 -17.72 -9.72
C CYS A 67 10.37 -16.37 -9.38
N LEU A 68 10.11 -15.57 -10.40
CA LEU A 68 9.51 -14.26 -10.20
C LEU A 68 8.15 -14.36 -9.55
N SER A 69 7.34 -15.30 -10.01
CA SER A 69 6.00 -15.51 -9.46
C SER A 69 6.07 -15.88 -7.99
N LYS A 70 6.93 -16.80 -7.64
CA LYS A 70 7.12 -17.22 -6.25
C LYS A 70 7.67 -16.10 -5.39
N CYS A 71 8.61 -15.35 -5.92
CA CYS A 71 9.21 -14.23 -5.20
C CYS A 71 8.16 -13.17 -4.90
N MET A 72 7.31 -12.86 -5.87
CA MET A 72 6.25 -11.89 -5.68
C MET A 72 5.27 -12.35 -4.60
N ASP A 73 4.88 -13.61 -4.64
CA ASP A 73 3.97 -14.16 -3.63
C ASP A 73 4.57 -14.06 -2.24
N ARG A 74 5.82 -14.42 -2.11
CA ARG A 74 6.49 -14.35 -0.81
C ARG A 74 6.66 -12.91 -0.34
N TYR A 75 6.97 -12.02 -1.26
CA TYR A 75 7.12 -10.62 -0.91
C TYR A 75 5.80 -10.06 -0.38
N MET A 76 4.70 -10.35 -1.04
CA MET A 76 3.39 -9.88 -0.61
C MET A 76 2.99 -10.48 0.73
N GLU A 77 3.29 -11.74 0.93
CA GLU A 77 3.04 -12.40 2.21
C GLU A 77 3.81 -11.70 3.33
N ALA A 78 5.09 -11.47 3.09
CA ALA A 78 5.93 -10.78 4.07
C ALA A 78 5.43 -9.36 4.31
N TRP A 79 5.05 -8.67 3.25
CA TRP A 79 4.52 -7.32 3.35
C TRP A 79 3.29 -7.28 4.27
N ASN A 80 2.39 -8.22 4.08
CA ASN A 80 1.16 -8.26 4.88
C ASN A 80 1.46 -8.49 6.36
N VAL A 81 2.40 -9.38 6.64
CA VAL A 81 2.79 -9.67 8.02
C VAL A 81 3.41 -8.43 8.66
N VAL A 82 4.33 -7.79 7.95
CA VAL A 82 5.01 -6.60 8.47
C VAL A 82 4.02 -5.46 8.65
N SER A 83 3.13 -5.27 7.68
CA SER A 83 2.15 -4.19 7.76
C SER A 83 1.23 -4.35 8.95
N ARG A 84 0.76 -5.57 9.20
CA ARG A 84 -0.12 -5.81 10.33
C ARG A 84 0.61 -5.59 11.66
N ALA A 85 1.84 -6.03 11.72
CA ALA A 85 2.65 -5.83 12.92
C ALA A 85 2.88 -4.34 13.17
N TYR A 86 3.14 -3.61 12.10
CA TYR A 86 3.40 -2.19 12.18
C TYR A 86 2.17 -1.43 12.66
N VAL A 87 1.03 -1.71 12.07
CA VAL A 87 -0.23 -1.06 12.47
C VAL A 87 -0.56 -1.38 13.91
N SER A 88 -0.41 -2.64 14.30
CA SER A 88 -0.67 -3.07 15.65
C SER A 88 0.22 -2.31 16.64
N ARG A 89 1.48 -2.12 16.29
CA ARG A 89 2.41 -1.41 17.15
C ARG A 89 2.05 0.06 17.27
N ILE A 90 1.68 0.67 16.16
CA ILE A 90 1.27 2.07 16.17
C ILE A 90 0.05 2.25 17.06
N GLN A 91 -0.91 1.36 16.95
CA GLN A 91 -2.11 1.44 17.78
C GLN A 91 -1.78 1.32 19.25
N ARG A 92 -0.87 0.43 19.57
CA ARG A 92 -0.43 0.25 20.94
C ARG A 92 0.27 1.49 21.49
N GLU A 93 1.13 2.07 20.68
CA GLU A 93 1.85 3.26 21.09
C GLU A 93 0.94 4.46 21.21
N SER A 94 -0.04 4.56 20.33
CA SER A 94 -1.06 5.59 20.43
C SER A 94 -1.82 5.49 21.73
N ALA A 95 -2.22 4.28 22.10
CA ALA A 95 -2.92 4.06 23.34
C ALA A 95 -2.05 4.42 24.54
N ASN A 96 -0.78 4.05 24.47
CA ASN A 96 0.15 4.38 25.54
C ASN A 96 0.34 5.89 25.66
N GLN A 97 0.39 6.57 24.54
CA GLN A 97 0.53 8.02 24.54
C GLN A 97 -0.71 8.71 25.06
N SER A 98 -1.87 8.13 24.81
CA SER A 98 -3.10 8.68 25.36
C SER A 98 -3.08 8.69 26.87
N PHE A 99 -2.49 7.66 27.46
CA PHE A 99 -2.38 7.60 28.90
C PHE A 99 -1.17 8.34 29.41
N GLY A 100 -0.02 7.99 28.85
CA GLY A 100 1.22 8.54 29.34
C GLY A 100 1.56 9.88 28.79
N GLY A 101 1.16 10.12 27.56
CA GLY A 101 1.51 11.35 26.89
C GLY A 101 0.85 12.57 27.49
N SER A 102 -0.22 12.37 28.16
CA SER A 102 -0.88 13.48 28.82
C SER A 102 -0.10 13.95 30.03
N MET A 103 0.93 13.27 30.34
CA MET A 103 1.83 13.75 31.36
C MET A 103 2.80 14.78 30.79
#